data_77c2a983c32c447e37fdc454ccee28f7
#
_entry.id   77c2a983c32c447e37fdc454ccee28f7
#
_cell.length_a   1.000
_cell.length_b   1.000
_cell.length_c   1.000
_cell.angle_alpha   90.00
_cell.angle_beta   90.00
_cell.angle_gamma   90.00
#
_symmetry.space_group_name_H-M   'P 1'
#
loop_
_entity.id
_entity.type
_entity.pdbx_description
1 polymer ?
#
loop_
_entity_poly.entity_id
_entity_poly.type
_entity_poly.pdbx_seq_one_letter_code
_entity_poly.pdbx_strand_id
1 'polypeptide(L)'
;MTYASVMVHLDASERAMHRLSLAARYAQAHHATLIAVYASFAPSPNWFYRMEGAAHYLDEDRNRRDRVRDVVHARFREAMQSVPVETEWRAVDGDPLAEVLRQAREADLLVVGQED
;
A
#
# COMPACT_ATOMS: atom_id res chain seq x y z
N MET A 1 11.14 24.56 -8.87
CA MET A 1 10.73 24.02 -8.12
C MET A 1 10.69 22.67 -8.09
N THR A 2 10.94 22.02 -7.38
CA THR A 2 11.02 20.77 -7.49
C THR A 2 9.96 20.07 -7.06
N TYR A 3 9.60 19.05 -7.66
CA TYR A 3 8.62 18.34 -7.25
C TYR A 3 9.09 17.25 -6.49
N ALA A 4 8.80 17.17 -5.28
CA ALA A 4 9.03 16.06 -4.46
C ALA A 4 7.92 15.05 -4.71
N SER A 5 8.24 13.79 -4.55
CA SER A 5 7.25 12.74 -4.43
C SER A 5 7.42 12.09 -3.07
N VAL A 6 6.32 11.90 -2.37
CA VAL A 6 6.30 11.28 -1.06
C VAL A 6 5.57 9.97 -1.21
N MET A 7 6.23 8.87 -0.86
CA MET A 7 5.63 7.55 -0.91
C MET A 7 5.28 7.10 0.50
N VAL A 8 4.09 6.54 0.68
CA VAL A 8 3.67 6.01 1.97
C VAL A 8 3.23 4.57 1.81
N HIS A 9 3.71 3.71 2.69
CA HIS A 9 3.29 2.32 2.71
C HIS A 9 2.00 2.20 3.52
N LEU A 10 0.97 1.64 2.93
CA LEU A 10 -0.30 1.41 3.60
C LEU A 10 -0.56 -0.08 3.76
N ASP A 11 -1.20 -0.42 4.86
CA ASP A 11 -1.69 -1.76 5.14
C ASP A 11 -3.07 -1.63 5.81
N ALA A 12 -3.61 -2.72 6.31
CA ALA A 12 -4.94 -2.70 6.91
C ALA A 12 -4.97 -2.21 8.35
N SER A 13 -3.82 -1.82 8.90
CA SER A 13 -3.76 -1.38 10.30
C SER A 13 -4.27 0.05 10.48
N GLU A 14 -4.68 0.39 11.68
CA GLU A 14 -5.07 1.75 12.01
C GLU A 14 -3.87 2.70 11.97
N ARG A 15 -2.68 2.20 12.27
CA ARG A 15 -1.47 2.99 12.22
C ARG A 15 -1.17 3.48 10.81
N ALA A 16 -1.61 2.73 9.79
CA ALA A 16 -1.43 3.14 8.41
C ALA A 16 -2.17 4.45 8.11
N MET A 17 -3.31 4.67 8.72
CA MET A 17 -4.05 5.92 8.53
C MET A 17 -3.36 7.11 9.18
N HIS A 18 -2.72 6.91 10.33
CA HIS A 18 -1.90 7.95 10.96
C HIS A 18 -0.68 8.26 10.09
N ARG A 19 -0.07 7.23 9.54
CA ARG A 19 1.08 7.36 8.64
C ARG A 19 0.70 8.12 7.39
N LEU A 20 -0.47 7.81 6.83
CA LEU A 20 -1.01 8.51 5.67
C LEU A 20 -1.23 9.99 5.97
N SER A 21 -1.77 10.31 7.13
CA SER A 21 -2.00 11.69 7.53
C SER A 21 -0.70 12.49 7.62
N LEU A 22 0.34 11.88 8.17
CA LEU A 22 1.66 12.53 8.24
C LEU A 22 2.25 12.75 6.85
N ALA A 23 2.17 11.74 6.00
CA ALA A 23 2.68 11.82 4.63
C ALA A 23 1.92 12.88 3.84
N ALA A 24 0.61 12.95 4.01
CA ALA A 24 -0.23 13.92 3.31
C ALA A 24 0.10 15.35 3.74
N ARG A 25 0.34 15.57 5.03
CA ARG A 25 0.74 16.90 5.51
C ARG A 25 2.09 17.33 4.95
N TYR A 26 3.03 16.39 4.89
CA TYR A 26 4.33 16.68 4.30
C TYR A 26 4.18 16.99 2.81
N ALA A 27 3.42 16.19 2.08
CA ALA A 27 3.21 16.39 0.66
C ALA A 27 2.55 17.74 0.37
N GLN A 28 1.57 18.11 1.19
CA GLN A 28 0.90 19.38 1.04
C GLN A 28 1.85 20.56 1.28
N ALA A 29 2.66 20.48 2.33
CA ALA A 29 3.61 21.54 2.69
C ALA A 29 4.68 21.75 1.64
N HIS A 30 5.05 20.69 0.92
CA HIS A 30 6.13 20.74 -0.06
C HIS A 30 5.64 20.67 -1.52
N HIS A 31 4.35 20.74 -1.73
CA HIS A 31 3.73 20.64 -3.07
C HIS A 31 4.16 19.35 -3.79
N ALA A 32 4.23 18.26 -3.04
CA ALA A 32 4.65 16.97 -3.55
C ALA A 32 3.46 16.11 -3.96
N THR A 33 3.71 15.15 -4.84
CA THR A 33 2.72 14.11 -5.15
C THR A 33 2.80 13.03 -4.07
N LEU A 34 1.66 12.57 -3.60
CA LEU A 34 1.59 11.50 -2.61
C LEU A 34 1.30 10.17 -3.30
N ILE A 35 2.20 9.22 -3.13
CA ILE A 35 2.09 7.90 -3.72
C ILE A 35 1.83 6.89 -2.62
N ALA A 36 0.66 6.27 -2.62
CA ALA A 36 0.35 5.22 -1.66
C ALA A 36 0.68 3.86 -2.26
N VAL A 37 1.46 3.06 -1.54
CA VAL A 37 1.82 1.72 -1.97
C VAL A 37 1.19 0.71 -1.03
N TYR A 38 0.43 -0.21 -1.59
CA TYR A 38 -0.14 -1.33 -0.86
C TYR A 38 0.45 -2.61 -1.44
N ALA A 39 1.19 -3.36 -0.63
CA ALA A 39 1.80 -4.60 -1.05
C ALA A 39 1.05 -5.78 -0.47
N SER A 40 0.64 -6.70 -1.34
CA SER A 40 -0.11 -7.87 -0.95
C SER A 40 0.75 -9.10 -1.16
N PHE A 41 1.00 -9.83 -0.08
CA PHE A 41 1.79 -11.04 -0.16
C PHE A 41 0.89 -12.22 -0.54
N ALA A 42 1.27 -12.90 -1.61
CA ALA A 42 0.59 -14.12 -2.02
C ALA A 42 1.44 -15.32 -1.62
N PRO A 43 0.86 -16.32 -0.96
CA PRO A 43 1.63 -17.51 -0.62
C PRO A 43 2.04 -18.23 -1.91
N SER A 44 3.15 -18.97 -1.85
CA SER A 44 3.64 -19.69 -3.01
C SER A 44 2.61 -20.74 -3.45
N PRO A 45 2.24 -20.76 -4.73
CA PRO A 45 1.29 -21.76 -5.23
C PRO A 45 1.76 -23.20 -5.00
N ASN A 46 3.06 -23.42 -4.95
CA ASN A 46 3.61 -24.76 -4.75
C ASN A 46 3.18 -25.39 -3.44
N TRP A 47 2.87 -24.59 -2.44
CA TRP A 47 2.41 -25.10 -1.17
C TRP A 47 1.04 -25.76 -1.28
N PHE A 48 0.21 -25.24 -2.18
CA PHE A 48 -1.17 -25.67 -2.29
C PHE A 48 -1.36 -26.80 -3.28
N TYR A 49 -0.46 -27.01 -4.22
CA TYR A 49 -0.61 -28.05 -5.22
C TYR A 49 -0.56 -29.47 -4.66
N ARG A 50 -0.06 -29.63 -3.44
CA ARG A 50 0.02 -30.93 -2.78
C ARG A 50 -1.18 -31.21 -1.89
N MET A 51 -2.10 -30.25 -1.79
CA MET A 51 -3.27 -30.39 -0.92
C MET A 51 -4.50 -30.65 -1.76
N GLU A 52 -5.34 -31.55 -1.25
CA GLU A 52 -6.65 -31.76 -1.86
C GLU A 52 -7.47 -30.48 -1.66
N GLY A 53 -8.14 -30.01 -2.70
CA GLY A 53 -8.91 -28.78 -2.65
C GLY A 53 -8.08 -27.51 -2.78
N ALA A 54 -6.83 -27.61 -3.27
CA ALA A 54 -5.92 -26.50 -3.37
C ALA A 54 -6.50 -25.31 -4.15
N ALA A 55 -7.19 -25.58 -5.26
CA ALA A 55 -7.77 -24.51 -6.08
C ALA A 55 -8.78 -23.68 -5.31
N HIS A 56 -9.59 -24.32 -4.47
CA HIS A 56 -10.56 -23.64 -3.64
C HIS A 56 -9.89 -22.73 -2.61
N TYR A 57 -8.83 -23.22 -1.95
CA TYR A 57 -8.09 -22.42 -0.96
C TYR A 57 -7.40 -21.23 -1.63
N LEU A 58 -6.86 -21.40 -2.82
CA LEU A 58 -6.22 -20.31 -3.55
C LEU A 58 -7.23 -19.23 -3.94
N ASP A 59 -8.42 -19.64 -4.38
CA ASP A 59 -9.47 -18.71 -4.75
C ASP A 59 -9.98 -17.95 -3.53
N GLU A 60 -10.19 -18.62 -2.40
CA GLU A 60 -10.62 -17.97 -1.18
C GLU A 60 -9.58 -16.97 -0.67
N ASP A 61 -8.32 -17.35 -0.72
CA ASP A 61 -7.24 -16.48 -0.29
C ASP A 61 -7.15 -15.24 -1.17
N ARG A 62 -7.27 -15.42 -2.49
CA ARG A 62 -7.26 -14.29 -3.42
C ARG A 62 -8.43 -13.35 -3.14
N ASN A 63 -9.63 -13.90 -2.96
CA ASN A 63 -10.81 -13.09 -2.70
C ASN A 63 -10.67 -12.29 -1.40
N ARG A 64 -10.10 -12.90 -0.37
CA ARG A 64 -9.86 -12.22 0.90
C ARG A 64 -8.85 -11.10 0.73
N ARG A 65 -7.75 -11.35 0.03
CA ARG A 65 -6.74 -10.33 -0.22
C ARG A 65 -7.29 -9.17 -1.04
N ASP A 66 -8.13 -9.47 -2.03
CA ASP A 66 -8.75 -8.45 -2.85
C ASP A 66 -9.70 -7.58 -2.02
N ARG A 67 -10.45 -8.18 -1.11
CA ARG A 67 -11.36 -7.44 -0.23
C ARG A 67 -10.60 -6.50 0.70
N VAL A 68 -9.49 -6.97 1.27
CA VAL A 68 -8.66 -6.14 2.15
C VAL A 68 -8.07 -4.97 1.37
N ARG A 69 -7.54 -5.25 0.18
CA ARG A 69 -7.00 -4.21 -0.68
C ARG A 69 -8.06 -3.15 -1.00
N ASP A 70 -9.28 -3.58 -1.31
CA ASP A 70 -10.35 -2.65 -1.67
C ASP A 70 -10.76 -1.78 -0.47
N VAL A 71 -10.76 -2.34 0.73
CA VAL A 71 -11.04 -1.58 1.95
C VAL A 71 -9.98 -0.53 2.19
N VAL A 72 -8.71 -0.90 2.07
CA VAL A 72 -7.60 0.04 2.27
C VAL A 72 -7.62 1.13 1.21
N HIS A 73 -7.91 0.76 -0.04
CA HIS A 73 -8.00 1.74 -1.13
C HIS A 73 -9.15 2.73 -0.88
N ALA A 74 -10.29 2.24 -0.41
CA ALA A 74 -11.43 3.11 -0.10
C ALA A 74 -11.10 4.07 1.04
N ARG A 75 -10.42 3.60 2.08
CA ARG A 75 -9.98 4.46 3.19
C ARG A 75 -9.00 5.52 2.72
N PHE A 76 -8.10 5.15 1.82
CA PHE A 76 -7.15 6.11 1.24
C PHE A 76 -7.89 7.19 0.46
N ARG A 77 -8.81 6.82 -0.41
CA ARG A 77 -9.58 7.78 -1.20
C ARG A 77 -10.39 8.71 -0.30
N GLU A 78 -11.03 8.16 0.72
CA GLU A 78 -11.81 8.95 1.66
C GLU A 78 -10.93 9.94 2.41
N ALA A 79 -9.79 9.49 2.91
CA ALA A 79 -8.87 10.33 3.66
C ALA A 79 -8.31 11.47 2.81
N MET A 80 -8.10 11.24 1.52
CA MET A 80 -7.49 12.22 0.64
C MET A 80 -8.51 13.13 -0.06
N GLN A 81 -9.81 12.89 0.16
CA GLN A 81 -10.85 13.60 -0.56
C GLN A 81 -10.81 15.11 -0.39
N SER A 82 -10.46 15.58 0.80
CA SER A 82 -10.40 16.99 1.11
C SER A 82 -8.99 17.56 1.17
N VAL A 83 -7.99 16.78 0.82
CA VAL A 83 -6.59 17.21 0.88
C VAL A 83 -6.15 17.63 -0.53
N PRO A 84 -5.69 18.87 -0.72
CA PRO A 84 -5.32 19.38 -2.04
C PRO A 84 -3.93 18.93 -2.47
N VAL A 85 -3.77 17.62 -2.68
CA VAL A 85 -2.52 17.00 -3.05
C VAL A 85 -2.80 16.01 -4.17
N GLU A 86 -1.95 15.96 -5.18
CA GLU A 86 -2.07 14.93 -6.20
C GLU A 86 -1.71 13.60 -5.59
N THR A 87 -2.49 12.58 -5.89
CA THR A 87 -2.29 11.26 -5.30
C THR A 87 -2.17 10.20 -6.38
N GLU A 88 -1.47 9.14 -6.04
CA GLU A 88 -1.34 7.96 -6.87
C GLU A 88 -1.48 6.74 -5.95
N TRP A 89 -2.21 5.72 -6.41
CA TRP A 89 -2.37 4.47 -5.67
C TRP A 89 -1.66 3.37 -6.45
N ARG A 90 -0.78 2.63 -5.77
CA ARG A 90 -0.09 1.50 -6.38
C ARG A 90 -0.33 0.26 -5.54
N ALA A 91 -1.05 -0.70 -6.08
CA ALA A 91 -1.21 -2.01 -5.45
C ALA A 91 -0.24 -2.97 -6.15
N VAL A 92 0.64 -3.58 -5.37
CA VAL A 92 1.63 -4.49 -5.90
C VAL A 92 1.58 -5.83 -5.19
N ASP A 93 1.94 -6.90 -5.89
CA ASP A 93 1.97 -8.23 -5.31
C ASP A 93 3.41 -8.59 -4.96
N GLY A 94 3.61 -9.13 -3.78
CA GLY A 94 4.92 -9.57 -3.35
C GLY A 94 5.19 -9.30 -1.89
N ASP A 95 6.39 -9.60 -1.46
CA ASP A 95 6.81 -9.33 -0.10
C ASP A 95 6.76 -7.83 0.18
N PRO A 96 6.03 -7.39 1.23
CA PRO A 96 5.87 -5.96 1.49
C PRO A 96 7.18 -5.19 1.58
N LEU A 97 8.15 -5.71 2.30
CA LEU A 97 9.43 -5.02 2.44
C LEU A 97 10.14 -4.85 1.10
N ALA A 98 10.26 -5.94 0.34
CA ALA A 98 10.95 -5.91 -0.94
C ALA A 98 10.24 -5.02 -1.95
N GLU A 99 8.91 -5.07 -2.00
CA GLU A 99 8.15 -4.29 -2.96
C GLU A 99 8.14 -2.80 -2.62
N VAL A 100 8.03 -2.45 -1.33
CA VAL A 100 8.10 -1.06 -0.91
C VAL A 100 9.47 -0.47 -1.22
N LEU A 101 10.55 -1.22 -0.96
CA LEU A 101 11.89 -0.74 -1.27
C LEU A 101 12.09 -0.55 -2.77
N ARG A 102 11.53 -1.45 -3.57
CA ARG A 102 11.62 -1.32 -5.02
C ARG A 102 10.89 -0.07 -5.51
N GLN A 103 9.67 0.16 -5.03
CA GLN A 103 8.88 1.30 -5.42
C GLN A 103 9.50 2.62 -4.93
N ALA A 104 10.16 2.58 -3.77
CA ALA A 104 10.75 3.77 -3.16
C ALA A 104 11.87 4.41 -3.99
N ARG A 105 12.42 3.68 -4.94
CA ARG A 105 13.44 4.23 -5.83
C ARG A 105 12.90 5.39 -6.66
N GLU A 106 11.58 5.46 -6.83
CA GLU A 106 10.95 6.51 -7.61
C GLU A 106 10.48 7.69 -6.76
N ALA A 107 10.74 7.64 -5.47
CA ALA A 107 10.25 8.66 -4.54
C ALA A 107 11.39 9.41 -3.88
N ASP A 108 11.14 10.66 -3.51
CA ASP A 108 12.11 11.48 -2.81
C ASP A 108 12.07 11.23 -1.30
N LEU A 109 10.91 10.82 -0.79
CA LEU A 109 10.75 10.50 0.62
C LEU A 109 9.85 9.28 0.76
N LEU A 110 10.23 8.38 1.64
CA LEU A 110 9.42 7.20 1.96
C LEU A 110 8.99 7.23 3.41
N VAL A 111 7.68 7.08 3.66
CA VAL A 111 7.12 7.02 5.01
C VAL A 111 6.64 5.60 5.25
N VAL A 112 7.23 4.93 6.23
CA VAL A 112 6.88 3.56 6.59
C VAL A 112 6.58 3.46 8.06
N GLY A 113 5.91 2.39 8.44
CA GLY A 113 5.62 2.13 9.83
C GLY A 113 6.80 1.52 10.55
N GLN A 114 6.79 1.69 11.85
CA GLN A 114 7.76 1.07 12.71
C GLN A 114 7.25 -0.31 13.08
N GLU A 115 8.12 -1.29 13.05
CA GLU A 115 7.75 -2.63 13.45
C GLU A 115 7.79 -2.71 14.96
N ASP A 116 6.80 -3.35 15.53
CA ASP A 116 6.73 -3.51 17.00
C ASP A 116 7.47 -4.76 17.45
#